data_5957e56fcdbfd4179b6a404171ebc2c7
#
_entry.id   5957e56fcdbfd4179b6a404171ebc2c7
#
_cell.length_a   1.000
_cell.length_b   1.000
_cell.length_c   1.000
_cell.angle_alpha   90.00
_cell.angle_beta   90.00
_cell.angle_gamma   90.00
#
_symmetry.space_group_name_H-M   'P 1'
#
loop_
_entity.id
_entity.type
_entity.pdbx_description
1 polymer ?
#
loop_
_entity_poly.entity_id
_entity_poly.type
_entity_poly.pdbx_seq_one_letter_code
_entity_poly.pdbx_strand_id
1 'polypeptide(L)'
;MQIGIETATEQPLAAVFERVRQRDIGTRVRPNLDQVYAFLKEHPDLRFPGAHNVLLYRHKDDPRTDGRMHVEYAVQVRRAFARTGDVFASATPAGRIATATHVGPYERLGDTHGDVQRWCGANGHRVAGIDWEIYGDWTDDPTRLETTVCYLLA
;
A
#
# COMPACT_ATOMS: atom_id res chain seq x y z
N MET A 1 -8.31 -11.02 -15.14
CA MET A 1 -7.23 -10.52 -14.24
C MET A 1 -6.25 -11.65 -13.98
N GLN A 2 -4.99 -11.37 -14.13
CA GLN A 2 -3.93 -12.36 -13.97
C GLN A 2 -3.24 -12.19 -12.62
N ILE A 3 -3.22 -13.24 -11.82
CA ILE A 3 -2.55 -13.26 -10.52
C ILE A 3 -1.28 -14.09 -10.67
N GLY A 4 -0.14 -13.58 -10.21
CA GLY A 4 1.14 -14.26 -10.32
C GLY A 4 2.00 -14.13 -9.09
N ILE A 5 3.09 -14.88 -9.08
CA ILE A 5 4.12 -14.83 -8.04
C ILE A 5 5.31 -14.06 -8.60
N GLU A 6 5.81 -13.11 -7.82
CA GLU A 6 7.00 -12.34 -8.14
C GLU A 6 7.91 -12.25 -6.92
N THR A 7 9.17 -11.91 -7.14
CA THR A 7 10.08 -11.53 -6.07
C THR A 7 10.16 -10.02 -6.02
N ALA A 8 9.75 -9.45 -4.89
CA ALA A 8 9.79 -8.01 -4.67
C ALA A 8 11.11 -7.61 -3.99
N THR A 9 11.61 -6.44 -4.33
CA THR A 9 12.71 -5.78 -3.62
C THR A 9 12.12 -4.79 -2.61
N GLU A 10 12.88 -4.51 -1.55
CA GLU A 10 12.46 -3.50 -0.57
C GLU A 10 12.40 -2.13 -1.24
N GLN A 11 11.27 -1.43 -1.07
CA GLN A 11 11.08 -0.08 -1.57
C GLN A 11 10.85 0.88 -0.39
N PRO A 12 11.77 1.84 -0.16
CA PRO A 12 11.59 2.84 0.88
C PRO A 12 10.35 3.71 0.67
N LEU A 13 9.69 4.06 1.76
CA LEU A 13 8.48 4.87 1.78
C LEU A 13 8.60 6.00 2.80
N ALA A 14 8.01 7.15 2.47
CA ALA A 14 7.66 8.17 3.46
C ALA A 14 6.20 7.97 3.79
N ALA A 15 5.87 7.79 5.06
CA ALA A 15 4.54 7.33 5.48
C ALA A 15 4.00 8.06 6.70
N VAL A 16 2.68 8.09 6.79
CA VAL A 16 1.91 8.46 7.97
C VAL A 16 1.04 7.26 8.35
N PHE A 17 0.95 6.95 9.63
CA PHE A 17 0.26 5.77 10.13
C PHE A 17 -1.01 6.15 10.87
N GLU A 18 -2.07 5.35 10.65
CA GLU A 18 -3.30 5.39 11.43
C GLU A 18 -3.84 3.99 11.69
N ARG A 19 -4.53 3.85 12.82
CA ARG A 19 -5.42 2.72 13.04
C ARG A 19 -6.83 3.18 12.69
N VAL A 20 -7.45 2.52 11.73
CA VAL A 20 -8.71 2.98 11.14
C VAL A 20 -9.58 1.80 10.76
N ARG A 21 -10.89 1.97 10.85
CA ARG A 21 -11.83 0.95 10.36
C ARG A 21 -11.78 0.90 8.83
N GLN A 22 -11.91 -0.29 8.28
CA GLN A 22 -11.84 -0.49 6.83
C GLN A 22 -12.76 0.47 6.05
N ARG A 23 -13.97 0.69 6.54
CA ARG A 23 -14.96 1.57 5.89
C ARG A 23 -14.53 3.04 5.84
N ASP A 24 -13.59 3.46 6.69
CA ASP A 24 -13.16 4.86 6.81
C ASP A 24 -11.85 5.13 6.06
N ILE A 25 -11.18 4.11 5.54
CA ILE A 25 -9.87 4.27 4.86
C ILE A 25 -9.96 5.31 3.74
N GLY A 26 -10.98 5.20 2.89
CA GLY A 26 -11.12 6.07 1.73
C GLY A 26 -11.12 7.56 2.05
N THR A 27 -11.78 7.95 3.15
CA THR A 27 -11.84 9.35 3.57
C THR A 27 -10.57 9.84 4.23
N ARG A 28 -9.69 8.91 4.65
CA ARG A 28 -8.42 9.24 5.32
C ARG A 28 -7.24 9.34 4.38
N VAL A 29 -7.37 8.89 3.16
CA VAL A 29 -6.25 8.84 2.18
C VAL A 29 -5.72 10.24 1.91
N ARG A 30 -6.59 11.17 1.50
CA ARG A 30 -6.16 12.51 1.10
C ARG A 30 -5.49 13.30 2.22
N PRO A 31 -6.10 13.45 3.42
CA PRO A 31 -5.46 14.23 4.48
C PRO A 31 -4.12 13.63 4.93
N ASN A 32 -3.96 12.31 4.91
CA ASN A 32 -2.70 11.68 5.29
C ASN A 32 -1.65 11.81 4.20
N LEU A 33 -2.00 11.62 2.94
CA LEU A 33 -1.07 11.84 1.84
C LEU A 33 -0.65 13.31 1.73
N ASP A 34 -1.53 14.25 2.03
CA ASP A 34 -1.18 15.68 2.05
C ASP A 34 -0.06 15.97 3.06
N GLN A 35 -0.06 15.30 4.22
CA GLN A 35 1.03 15.41 5.19
C GLN A 35 2.36 14.88 4.62
N VAL A 36 2.31 13.75 3.93
CA VAL A 36 3.51 13.16 3.31
C VAL A 36 4.06 14.10 2.23
N TYR A 37 3.21 14.63 1.38
CA TYR A 37 3.65 15.54 0.32
C TYR A 37 4.16 16.88 0.87
N ALA A 38 3.59 17.39 1.95
CA ALA A 38 4.11 18.58 2.62
C ALA A 38 5.54 18.34 3.14
N PHE A 39 5.79 17.17 3.73
CA PHE A 39 7.13 16.75 4.14
C PHE A 39 8.07 16.66 2.93
N LEU A 40 7.64 16.00 1.86
CA LEU A 40 8.48 15.81 0.67
C LEU A 40 8.82 17.12 -0.04
N LYS A 41 7.97 18.13 0.05
CA LYS A 41 8.23 19.46 -0.48
C LYS A 41 9.46 20.08 0.16
N GLU A 42 9.66 19.82 1.45
CA GLU A 42 10.84 20.30 2.21
C GLU A 42 12.05 19.36 2.08
N HIS A 43 11.87 18.17 1.46
CA HIS A 43 12.92 17.17 1.30
C HIS A 43 12.95 16.64 -0.14
N PRO A 44 13.23 17.54 -1.13
CA PRO A 44 13.18 17.14 -2.55
C PRO A 44 14.23 16.09 -2.92
N ASP A 45 15.30 15.95 -2.13
CA ASP A 45 16.34 14.95 -2.31
C ASP A 45 15.84 13.51 -2.12
N LEU A 46 14.71 13.32 -1.45
CA LEU A 46 14.08 12.02 -1.27
C LEU A 46 13.20 11.60 -2.44
N ARG A 47 12.81 12.52 -3.30
CA ARG A 47 11.90 12.26 -4.41
C ARG A 47 12.64 11.73 -5.63
N PHE A 48 11.95 10.92 -6.42
CA PHE A 48 12.44 10.46 -7.71
C PHE A 48 11.30 10.43 -8.75
N PRO A 49 11.61 10.57 -10.06
CA PRO A 49 10.58 10.50 -11.10
C PRO A 49 9.92 9.13 -11.13
N GLY A 50 8.60 9.12 -11.31
CA GLY A 50 7.83 7.89 -11.39
C GLY A 50 7.48 7.25 -10.06
N ALA A 51 7.75 7.93 -8.93
CA ALA A 51 7.33 7.47 -7.61
C ALA A 51 5.80 7.45 -7.51
N HIS A 52 5.26 6.41 -6.87
CA HIS A 52 3.83 6.21 -6.71
C HIS A 52 3.40 6.32 -5.26
N ASN A 53 2.11 6.60 -5.06
CA ASN A 53 1.47 6.49 -3.76
C ASN A 53 1.27 5.02 -3.42
N VAL A 54 1.39 4.69 -2.13
CA VAL A 54 1.24 3.33 -1.62
C VAL A 54 0.36 3.37 -0.36
N LEU A 55 -0.58 2.44 -0.26
CA LEU A 55 -1.24 2.14 1.00
C LEU A 55 -0.75 0.76 1.45
N LEU A 56 -0.22 0.69 2.67
CA LEU A 56 0.32 -0.54 3.22
C LEU A 56 -0.46 -0.94 4.47
N TYR A 57 -0.87 -2.20 4.50
CA TYR A 57 -1.69 -2.78 5.57
C TYR A 57 -0.88 -3.84 6.32
N ARG A 58 -0.85 -3.71 7.65
CA ARG A 58 -0.22 -4.72 8.52
C ARG A 58 -1.30 -5.37 9.37
N HIS A 59 -1.45 -6.68 9.21
CA HIS A 59 -2.49 -7.48 9.85
C HIS A 59 -1.95 -8.24 11.06
N LYS A 60 -1.24 -7.55 11.93
CA LYS A 60 -0.82 -8.15 13.20
C LYS A 60 -1.99 -8.19 14.16
N ASP A 61 -2.17 -9.34 14.81
CA ASP A 61 -3.16 -9.50 15.86
C ASP A 61 -2.78 -8.63 17.05
N ASP A 62 -3.42 -7.48 17.16
CA ASP A 62 -3.39 -6.67 18.35
C ASP A 62 -4.80 -6.67 18.94
N PRO A 63 -5.02 -7.34 20.09
CA PRO A 63 -6.35 -7.43 20.69
C PRO A 63 -6.94 -6.07 21.08
N ARG A 64 -6.12 -5.01 21.08
CA ARG A 64 -6.56 -3.64 21.39
C ARG A 64 -7.04 -2.86 20.17
N THR A 65 -7.05 -3.46 18.98
CA THR A 65 -7.36 -2.73 17.74
C THR A 65 -8.85 -2.51 17.50
N ASP A 66 -9.73 -3.16 18.23
CA ASP A 66 -11.20 -3.02 18.08
C ASP A 66 -11.67 -3.16 16.63
N GLY A 67 -11.07 -4.09 15.87
CA GLY A 67 -11.38 -4.25 14.45
C GLY A 67 -10.80 -3.17 13.56
N ARG A 68 -9.93 -2.31 14.07
CA ARG A 68 -9.22 -1.32 13.27
C ARG A 68 -8.02 -1.94 12.59
N MET A 69 -7.75 -1.44 11.40
CA MET A 69 -6.60 -1.86 10.61
C MET A 69 -5.42 -0.90 10.83
N HIS A 70 -4.20 -1.44 10.80
CA HIS A 70 -2.99 -0.66 10.72
C HIS A 70 -2.79 -0.25 9.24
N VAL A 71 -2.90 1.03 8.96
CA VAL A 71 -2.75 1.57 7.60
C VAL A 71 -1.63 2.59 7.58
N GLU A 72 -0.71 2.43 6.62
CA GLU A 72 0.32 3.41 6.31
C GLU A 72 -0.02 4.04 4.97
N TYR A 73 -0.15 5.35 4.97
CA TYR A 73 -0.41 6.16 3.77
C TYR A 73 0.93 6.72 3.33
N ALA A 74 1.40 6.35 2.16
CA ALA A 74 2.80 6.52 1.83
C ALA A 74 3.05 6.98 0.39
N VAL A 75 4.26 7.48 0.18
CA VAL A 75 4.82 7.80 -1.13
C VAL A 75 6.19 7.14 -1.22
N GLN A 76 6.49 6.54 -2.36
CA GLN A 76 7.81 5.93 -2.61
C GLN A 76 8.89 7.00 -2.60
N VAL A 77 10.02 6.72 -1.93
CA VAL A 77 11.17 7.61 -1.82
C VAL A 77 12.47 6.88 -2.12
N ARG A 78 13.56 7.64 -2.28
CA ARG A 78 14.88 7.08 -2.64
C ARG A 78 15.51 6.27 -1.53
N ARG A 79 15.32 6.68 -0.27
CA ARG A 79 16.02 6.09 0.88
C ARG A 79 15.29 6.39 2.19
N ALA A 80 15.68 5.69 3.24
CA ALA A 80 15.22 5.97 4.59
C ALA A 80 15.70 7.36 5.05
N PHE A 81 15.03 7.91 6.03
CA PHE A 81 15.28 9.25 6.57
C PHE A 81 14.88 9.29 8.05
N ALA A 82 15.27 10.34 8.75
CA ALA A 82 14.89 10.53 10.14
C ALA A 82 13.44 11.01 10.26
N ARG A 83 12.70 10.45 11.22
CA ARG A 83 11.32 10.83 11.48
C ARG A 83 11.18 12.34 11.69
N THR A 84 10.17 12.93 11.06
CA THR A 84 9.85 14.36 11.18
C THR A 84 8.35 14.48 11.46
N GLY A 85 7.99 14.85 12.68
CA GLY A 85 6.58 14.89 13.09
C GLY A 85 5.94 13.52 12.98
N ASP A 86 4.84 13.43 12.23
CA ASP A 86 4.12 12.18 12.00
C ASP A 86 4.62 11.41 10.78
N VAL A 87 5.53 11.99 10.00
CA VAL A 87 6.09 11.32 8.81
C VAL A 87 7.32 10.52 9.20
N PHE A 88 7.32 9.24 8.86
CA PHE A 88 8.40 8.32 9.20
C PHE A 88 8.83 7.49 7.99
N ALA A 89 10.03 6.92 8.10
CA ALA A 89 10.54 6.02 7.07
C ALA A 89 9.93 4.63 7.25
N SER A 90 9.21 4.17 6.24
CA SER A 90 8.69 2.82 6.14
C SER A 90 9.25 2.17 4.87
N ALA A 91 8.79 0.99 4.55
CA ALA A 91 9.17 0.30 3.32
C ALA A 91 8.16 -0.79 2.99
N THR A 92 7.93 -1.03 1.68
CA THR A 92 7.33 -2.30 1.26
C THR A 92 8.41 -3.37 1.33
N PRO A 93 8.09 -4.58 1.87
CA PRO A 93 9.11 -5.56 2.16
C PRO A 93 9.64 -6.29 0.92
N ALA A 94 10.88 -6.77 1.01
CA ALA A 94 11.44 -7.72 0.06
C ALA A 94 10.89 -9.12 0.34
N GLY A 95 10.77 -9.92 -0.71
CA GLY A 95 10.36 -11.32 -0.60
C GLY A 95 9.45 -11.75 -1.73
N ARG A 96 8.96 -12.98 -1.65
CA ARG A 96 7.99 -13.49 -2.61
C ARG A 96 6.63 -12.86 -2.35
N ILE A 97 5.98 -12.43 -3.39
CA ILE A 97 4.65 -11.83 -3.32
C ILE A 97 3.69 -12.47 -4.31
N ALA A 98 2.42 -12.52 -3.96
CA ALA A 98 1.34 -12.71 -4.91
C ALA A 98 0.87 -11.33 -5.35
N THR A 99 0.72 -11.11 -6.64
CA THR A 99 0.39 -9.78 -7.16
C THR A 99 -0.59 -9.85 -8.32
N ALA A 100 -1.40 -8.80 -8.43
CA ALA A 100 -2.34 -8.59 -9.53
C ALA A 100 -2.51 -7.09 -9.77
N THR A 101 -2.76 -6.70 -11.01
CA THR A 101 -3.09 -5.33 -11.34
C THR A 101 -4.61 -5.21 -11.48
N HIS A 102 -5.20 -4.39 -10.62
CA HIS A 102 -6.60 -4.01 -10.70
C HIS A 102 -6.74 -2.87 -11.70
N VAL A 103 -7.63 -3.03 -12.69
CA VAL A 103 -7.96 -1.97 -13.64
C VAL A 103 -9.41 -1.59 -13.40
N GLY A 104 -9.65 -0.33 -13.05
CA GLY A 104 -10.99 0.16 -12.77
C GLY A 104 -11.08 1.02 -11.51
N PRO A 105 -12.32 1.36 -11.09
CA PRO A 105 -12.55 2.24 -9.95
C PRO A 105 -11.96 1.70 -8.65
N TYR A 106 -11.51 2.59 -7.79
CA TYR A 106 -10.94 2.22 -6.48
C TYR A 106 -11.97 1.52 -5.58
N GLU A 107 -13.26 1.81 -5.77
CA GLU A 107 -14.34 1.17 -5.01
C GLU A 107 -14.41 -0.34 -5.23
N ARG A 108 -13.80 -0.84 -6.31
CA ARG A 108 -13.78 -2.27 -6.66
C ARG A 108 -12.46 -2.95 -6.24
N LEU A 109 -11.55 -2.24 -5.59
CA LEU A 109 -10.28 -2.82 -5.12
C LEU A 109 -10.50 -4.01 -4.17
N GLY A 110 -11.53 -3.96 -3.34
CA GLY A 110 -11.85 -5.05 -2.43
C GLY A 110 -12.09 -6.38 -3.15
N ASP A 111 -12.66 -6.36 -4.35
CA ASP A 111 -12.87 -7.56 -5.16
C ASP A 111 -11.53 -8.18 -5.56
N THR A 112 -10.57 -7.35 -5.97
CA THR A 112 -9.23 -7.80 -6.36
C THR A 112 -8.48 -8.38 -5.16
N HIS A 113 -8.56 -7.76 -3.99
CA HIS A 113 -7.98 -8.31 -2.76
C HIS A 113 -8.55 -9.70 -2.47
N GLY A 114 -9.86 -9.85 -2.55
CA GLY A 114 -10.52 -11.14 -2.35
C GLY A 114 -10.06 -12.20 -3.35
N ASP A 115 -9.92 -11.81 -4.61
CA ASP A 115 -9.46 -12.72 -5.66
C ASP A 115 -8.03 -13.20 -5.40
N VAL A 116 -7.11 -12.31 -5.00
CA VAL A 116 -5.73 -12.67 -4.69
C VAL A 116 -5.68 -13.61 -3.48
N GLN A 117 -6.44 -13.33 -2.44
CA GLN A 117 -6.49 -14.18 -1.24
C GLN A 117 -7.01 -15.57 -1.57
N ARG A 118 -8.08 -15.69 -2.36
CA ARG A 118 -8.63 -16.98 -2.78
C ARG A 118 -7.64 -17.75 -3.65
N TRP A 119 -6.98 -17.05 -4.56
CA TRP A 119 -5.96 -17.67 -5.42
C TRP A 119 -4.80 -18.21 -4.59
N CYS A 120 -4.31 -17.45 -3.60
CA CYS A 120 -3.26 -17.94 -2.69
C CYS A 120 -3.68 -19.21 -1.97
N GLY A 121 -4.88 -19.24 -1.39
CA GLY A 121 -5.40 -20.41 -0.70
C GLY A 121 -5.53 -21.61 -1.61
N ALA A 122 -6.04 -21.42 -2.84
CA ALA A 122 -6.22 -22.50 -3.81
C ALA A 122 -4.88 -23.06 -4.33
N ASN A 123 -3.81 -22.28 -4.29
CA ASN A 123 -2.50 -22.67 -4.80
C ASN A 123 -1.48 -22.97 -3.70
N GLY A 124 -1.94 -23.13 -2.46
CA GLY A 124 -1.08 -23.53 -1.34
C GLY A 124 -0.12 -22.45 -0.84
N HIS A 125 -0.37 -21.19 -1.13
CA HIS A 125 0.43 -20.08 -0.65
C HIS A 125 -0.15 -19.51 0.64
N ARG A 126 0.74 -19.24 1.61
CA ARG A 126 0.36 -18.65 2.89
C ARG A 126 0.76 -17.18 2.90
N VAL A 127 -0.18 -16.28 3.21
CA VAL A 127 0.09 -14.86 3.36
C VAL A 127 0.78 -14.56 4.68
N ALA A 128 1.68 -13.58 4.68
CA ALA A 128 2.54 -13.27 5.82
C ALA A 128 2.01 -12.11 6.68
N GLY A 129 0.82 -11.60 6.40
CA GLY A 129 0.19 -10.54 7.20
C GLY A 129 0.56 -9.12 6.80
N ILE A 130 1.19 -8.94 5.64
CA ILE A 130 1.46 -7.61 5.07
C ILE A 130 1.00 -7.63 3.62
N ASP A 131 0.16 -6.67 3.26
CA ASP A 131 -0.23 -6.45 1.88
C ASP A 131 -0.24 -4.95 1.59
N TRP A 132 -0.14 -4.60 0.33
CA TRP A 132 -0.10 -3.19 -0.05
C TRP A 132 -0.66 -2.98 -1.45
N GLU A 133 -1.00 -1.73 -1.72
CA GLU A 133 -1.50 -1.26 -3.00
C GLU A 133 -0.55 -0.19 -3.52
N ILE A 134 -0.14 -0.32 -4.78
CA ILE A 134 0.65 0.70 -5.47
C ILE A 134 -0.27 1.35 -6.49
N TYR A 135 -0.53 2.64 -6.31
CA TYR A 135 -1.42 3.38 -7.18
C TYR A 135 -0.68 3.87 -8.41
N GLY A 136 -1.18 3.49 -9.59
CA GLY A 136 -0.64 3.95 -10.86
C GLY A 136 -0.98 5.42 -11.13
N ASP A 137 -0.63 5.88 -12.32
CA ASP A 137 -0.88 7.27 -12.72
C ASP A 137 -2.37 7.55 -12.71
N TRP A 138 -2.72 8.74 -12.21
CA TRP A 138 -4.12 9.16 -12.18
C TRP A 138 -4.63 9.45 -13.60
N THR A 139 -5.87 9.08 -13.84
CA THR A 139 -6.63 9.43 -15.03
C THR A 139 -8.04 9.85 -14.64
N ASP A 140 -8.66 10.74 -15.38
CA ASP A 140 -10.03 11.17 -15.13
C ASP A 140 -11.08 10.16 -15.60
N ASP A 141 -10.66 9.09 -16.28
CA ASP A 141 -11.52 7.95 -16.61
C ASP A 141 -11.33 6.83 -15.57
N PRO A 142 -12.27 6.66 -14.60
CA PRO A 142 -12.10 5.66 -13.54
C PRO A 142 -11.96 4.22 -14.05
N THR A 143 -12.47 3.92 -15.26
CA THR A 143 -12.37 2.57 -15.82
C THR A 143 -10.95 2.21 -16.25
N ARG A 144 -10.04 3.20 -16.32
CA ARG A 144 -8.65 3.04 -16.74
C ARG A 144 -7.64 3.18 -15.60
N LEU A 145 -8.11 3.44 -14.38
CA LEU A 145 -7.23 3.52 -13.21
C LEU A 145 -6.59 2.15 -12.96
N GLU A 146 -5.28 2.15 -12.69
CA GLU A 146 -4.54 0.94 -12.40
C GLU A 146 -4.01 0.98 -10.96
N THR A 147 -4.19 -0.12 -10.24
CA THR A 147 -3.66 -0.29 -8.90
C THR A 147 -3.07 -1.69 -8.78
N THR A 148 -1.81 -1.78 -8.41
CA THR A 148 -1.15 -3.06 -8.20
C THR A 148 -1.38 -3.51 -6.76
N VAL A 149 -1.97 -4.69 -6.58
CA VAL A 149 -2.22 -5.29 -5.28
C VAL A 149 -1.15 -6.35 -5.02
N CYS A 150 -0.49 -6.27 -3.87
CA CYS A 150 0.62 -7.16 -3.50
C CYS A 150 0.38 -7.78 -2.13
N TYR A 151 0.60 -9.07 -2.00
CA TYR A 151 0.53 -9.82 -0.74
C TYR A 151 1.86 -10.50 -0.48
N LEU A 152 2.51 -10.15 0.64
CA LEU A 152 3.73 -10.83 1.07
C LEU A 152 3.39 -12.28 1.43
N LEU A 153 4.18 -13.21 0.94
CA LEU A 153 4.04 -14.64 1.20
C LEU A 153 5.01 -15.09 2.30
N ALA A 154 4.54 -16.00 3.12
CA ALA A 154 5.35 -16.59 4.16
C ALA A 154 6.36 -17.58 3.59
#